data_0011f9306f80290be82fa0235926085a
#
_entry.id   0011f9306f80290be82fa0235926085a
#
_cell.length_a   1.000
_cell.length_b   1.000
_cell.length_c   1.000
_cell.angle_alpha   90.00
_cell.angle_beta   90.00
_cell.angle_gamma   90.00
#
_symmetry.space_group_name_H-M   'P 1'
#
loop_
_entity.id
_entity.type
_entity.pdbx_description
1 polymer ?
#
loop_
_entity_poly.entity_id
_entity_poly.type
_entity_poly.pdbx_seq_one_letter_code
_entity_poly.pdbx_strand_id
1 'polypeptide(L)'
;MKSKVLQTIKETFYASLPLAAIIIICLCLSPLNDPSDYIKIIIGYFCVIFGQALFLVGLETSILPIGRMVGGSFAKYNNLFFILAFGFIFGLLATVAEPALSVLAKQIESIMPIVNHTVFIWITGAGIGIGVAIALIRIVKNIQIKWVFTVLYLLIFLLVIFSPNEFIALAFDGSGATTGDVSVPFILALGLGISSTFSKNKTNDDSLGIIGISSVGPIIAVLIYGIILKATNNGTLPAEIPYTASMERGLSDIILGNITDVALAVLPIVLISIPFLLFLLKLPRRTFLKLLFGVIPVYVGLLIFLSGIDYGFGFVGQYIGKIFFESSRPEWFKWLLLLIGFVLGAAITVSEPAVTVLGVQIEDLTNGHIKKMTIRVTLALGIGFASLLSILKILTEINILYFLVPLYAISIIMMKFTPNLFVALAFDSGGVTGGALTSAFLTPLTLSIAQSVADAKSSTMSILTNGFGIISFISVTPLIAIQALGIIYTITLNHTKSSSDGESFEDLECFVMEADDNKNQPYITESEDNTHE
;
A
#
# COMPACT_ATOMS: atom_id res chain seq x y z
N MET A 1 -15.03 -24.43 -3.16
CA MET A 1 -13.63 -24.06 -3.37
C MET A 1 -13.28 -23.96 -4.87
N LYS A 2 -13.45 -25.02 -5.70
CA LYS A 2 -13.10 -24.97 -7.15
C LYS A 2 -13.78 -23.83 -7.95
N SER A 3 -15.07 -23.55 -7.73
CA SER A 3 -15.78 -22.45 -8.41
C SER A 3 -15.26 -21.07 -8.02
N LYS A 4 -14.90 -20.89 -6.76
CA LYS A 4 -14.34 -19.63 -6.23
C LYS A 4 -12.94 -19.36 -6.80
N VAL A 5 -12.07 -20.38 -6.83
CA VAL A 5 -10.73 -20.28 -7.44
C VAL A 5 -10.84 -19.91 -8.92
N LEU A 6 -11.73 -20.56 -9.67
CA LEU A 6 -11.92 -20.29 -11.10
C LEU A 6 -12.46 -18.86 -11.35
N GLN A 7 -13.36 -18.39 -10.47
CA GLN A 7 -13.87 -17.02 -10.54
C GLN A 7 -12.74 -16.01 -10.28
N THR A 8 -11.95 -16.22 -9.22
CA THR A 8 -10.82 -15.35 -8.89
C THR A 8 -9.77 -15.32 -10.02
N ILE A 9 -9.46 -16.48 -10.64
CA ILE A 9 -8.58 -16.53 -11.80
C ILE A 9 -9.12 -15.67 -12.96
N LYS A 10 -10.41 -15.78 -13.27
CA LYS A 10 -11.04 -14.96 -14.32
C LYS A 10 -10.97 -13.47 -14.00
N GLU A 11 -11.30 -13.07 -12.77
CA GLU A 11 -11.24 -11.69 -12.33
C GLU A 11 -9.81 -11.12 -12.42
N THR A 12 -8.82 -11.87 -11.95
CA THR A 12 -7.40 -11.49 -12.04
C THR A 12 -6.93 -11.40 -13.48
N PHE A 13 -7.33 -12.34 -14.34
CA PHE A 13 -7.00 -12.32 -15.77
C PHE A 13 -7.56 -11.07 -16.45
N TYR A 14 -8.85 -10.76 -16.27
CA TYR A 14 -9.44 -9.56 -16.86
C TYR A 14 -8.83 -8.27 -16.30
N ALA A 15 -8.49 -8.24 -15.02
CA ALA A 15 -7.82 -7.09 -14.40
C ALA A 15 -6.42 -6.84 -14.99
N SER A 16 -5.69 -7.90 -15.37
CA SER A 16 -4.33 -7.79 -15.91
C SER A 16 -4.26 -7.50 -17.42
N LEU A 17 -5.39 -7.63 -18.17
CA LEU A 17 -5.41 -7.39 -19.62
C LEU A 17 -4.92 -5.99 -20.04
N PRO A 18 -5.29 -4.88 -19.37
CA PRO A 18 -4.78 -3.56 -19.74
C PRO A 18 -3.25 -3.48 -19.64
N LEU A 19 -2.67 -4.07 -18.61
CA LEU A 19 -1.22 -4.12 -18.43
C LEU A 19 -0.55 -4.94 -19.53
N ALA A 20 -1.10 -6.13 -19.86
CA ALA A 20 -0.61 -6.96 -20.95
C ALA A 20 -0.66 -6.24 -22.31
N ALA A 21 -1.75 -5.51 -22.59
CA ALA A 21 -1.90 -4.75 -23.83
C ALA A 21 -0.81 -3.68 -23.97
N ILE A 22 -0.49 -2.95 -22.88
CA ILE A 22 0.55 -1.93 -22.89
C ILE A 22 1.92 -2.55 -23.10
N ILE A 23 2.21 -3.66 -22.43
CA ILE A 23 3.49 -4.40 -22.61
C ILE A 23 3.63 -4.82 -24.07
N ILE A 24 2.59 -5.38 -24.70
CA ILE A 24 2.60 -5.76 -26.10
C ILE A 24 2.84 -4.55 -27.00
N ILE A 25 2.19 -3.42 -26.76
CA ILE A 25 2.40 -2.19 -27.54
C ILE A 25 3.85 -1.74 -27.43
N CYS A 26 4.44 -1.71 -26.23
CA CYS A 26 5.83 -1.34 -26.03
C CYS A 26 6.81 -2.30 -26.74
N LEU A 27 6.53 -3.61 -26.73
CA LEU A 27 7.34 -4.61 -27.45
C LEU A 27 7.18 -4.48 -28.97
N CYS A 28 6.03 -4.05 -29.48
CA CYS A 28 5.86 -3.73 -30.91
C CYS A 28 6.64 -2.47 -31.33
N LEU A 29 6.79 -1.49 -30.44
CA LEU A 29 7.57 -0.28 -30.69
C LEU A 29 9.08 -0.55 -30.75
N SER A 30 9.56 -1.49 -29.97
CA SER A 30 10.93 -1.97 -29.99
C SER A 30 10.91 -3.49 -29.70
N PRO A 31 11.13 -4.34 -30.71
CA PRO A 31 11.19 -5.79 -30.52
C PRO A 31 12.44 -6.21 -29.73
N LEU A 32 12.29 -7.24 -28.91
CA LEU A 32 13.41 -7.85 -28.21
C LEU A 32 14.35 -8.58 -29.20
N ASN A 33 15.63 -8.49 -28.96
CA ASN A 33 16.63 -9.13 -29.81
C ASN A 33 16.70 -10.66 -29.57
N ASP A 34 16.45 -11.10 -28.34
CA ASP A 34 16.52 -12.51 -27.95
C ASP A 34 15.09 -13.11 -27.80
N PRO A 35 14.78 -14.20 -28.54
CA PRO A 35 13.52 -14.92 -28.37
C PRO A 35 13.28 -15.45 -26.95
N SER A 36 14.35 -15.72 -26.18
CA SER A 36 14.24 -16.20 -24.80
C SER A 36 13.57 -15.19 -23.88
N ASP A 37 13.70 -13.89 -24.16
CA ASP A 37 13.14 -12.83 -23.35
C ASP A 37 11.61 -12.74 -23.51
N TYR A 38 11.06 -13.06 -24.71
CA TYR A 38 9.61 -13.21 -24.87
C TYR A 38 9.05 -14.33 -24.00
N ILE A 39 9.79 -15.44 -23.90
CA ILE A 39 9.40 -16.59 -23.06
C ILE A 39 9.38 -16.18 -21.59
N LYS A 40 10.36 -15.39 -21.12
CA LYS A 40 10.38 -14.86 -19.75
C LYS A 40 9.12 -14.03 -19.44
N ILE A 41 8.75 -13.15 -20.36
CA ILE A 41 7.56 -12.30 -20.20
C ILE A 41 6.29 -13.14 -20.12
N ILE A 42 6.12 -14.11 -21.02
CA ILE A 42 4.94 -14.97 -21.08
C ILE A 42 4.83 -15.82 -19.81
N ILE A 43 5.91 -16.50 -19.41
CA ILE A 43 5.94 -17.30 -18.19
C ILE A 43 5.67 -16.42 -16.97
N GLY A 44 6.33 -15.25 -16.86
CA GLY A 44 6.11 -14.31 -15.78
C GLY A 44 4.66 -13.86 -15.67
N TYR A 45 4.02 -13.53 -16.79
CA TYR A 45 2.61 -13.12 -16.84
C TYR A 45 1.66 -14.20 -16.31
N PHE A 46 1.83 -15.44 -16.78
CA PHE A 46 1.00 -16.55 -16.28
C PHE A 46 1.24 -16.85 -14.81
N CYS A 47 2.50 -16.81 -14.34
CA CYS A 47 2.84 -16.98 -12.93
C CYS A 47 2.18 -15.88 -12.07
N VAL A 48 2.17 -14.63 -12.52
CA VAL A 48 1.51 -13.53 -11.82
C VAL A 48 0.01 -13.81 -11.67
N ILE A 49 -0.70 -14.17 -12.74
CA ILE A 49 -2.15 -14.42 -12.68
C ILE A 49 -2.49 -15.60 -11.76
N PHE A 50 -1.85 -16.75 -11.97
CA PHE A 50 -2.13 -17.95 -11.17
C PHE A 50 -1.70 -17.77 -9.72
N GLY A 51 -0.52 -17.19 -9.49
CA GLY A 51 0.01 -16.93 -8.17
C GLY A 51 -0.89 -15.98 -7.39
N GLN A 52 -1.28 -14.87 -8.00
CA GLN A 52 -2.18 -13.87 -7.40
C GLN A 52 -3.56 -14.46 -7.07
N ALA A 53 -4.16 -15.21 -7.97
CA ALA A 53 -5.46 -15.83 -7.73
C ALA A 53 -5.42 -16.83 -6.56
N LEU A 54 -4.37 -17.65 -6.51
CA LEU A 54 -4.18 -18.62 -5.43
C LEU A 54 -3.91 -17.93 -4.09
N PHE A 55 -3.09 -16.88 -4.11
CA PHE A 55 -2.80 -16.04 -2.96
C PHE A 55 -4.08 -15.40 -2.38
N LEU A 56 -4.92 -14.76 -3.22
CA LEU A 56 -6.17 -14.13 -2.79
C LEU A 56 -7.13 -15.13 -2.14
N VAL A 57 -7.28 -16.33 -2.71
CA VAL A 57 -8.10 -17.38 -2.12
C VAL A 57 -7.56 -17.81 -0.75
N GLY A 58 -6.25 -17.95 -0.62
CA GLY A 58 -5.59 -18.28 0.64
C GLY A 58 -5.78 -17.17 1.70
N LEU A 59 -5.63 -15.90 1.28
CA LEU A 59 -5.80 -14.72 2.13
C LEU A 59 -7.20 -14.69 2.76
N GLU A 60 -8.24 -14.83 1.95
CA GLU A 60 -9.64 -14.82 2.42
C GLU A 60 -10.00 -16.02 3.31
N THR A 61 -9.36 -17.18 3.09
CA THR A 61 -9.67 -18.39 3.85
C THR A 61 -8.85 -18.55 5.13
N SER A 62 -7.74 -17.84 5.28
CA SER A 62 -6.81 -17.99 6.41
C SER A 62 -6.45 -16.65 7.06
N ILE A 63 -5.68 -15.80 6.39
CA ILE A 63 -5.05 -14.61 6.99
C ILE A 63 -6.10 -13.60 7.49
N LEU A 64 -7.11 -13.27 6.70
CA LEU A 64 -8.18 -12.34 7.11
C LEU A 64 -8.98 -12.85 8.31
N PRO A 65 -9.48 -14.11 8.36
CA PRO A 65 -10.12 -14.65 9.54
C PRO A 65 -9.21 -14.66 10.78
N ILE A 66 -7.92 -15.01 10.62
CA ILE A 66 -6.94 -14.99 11.72
C ILE A 66 -6.83 -13.57 12.29
N GLY A 67 -6.61 -12.56 11.44
CA GLY A 67 -6.49 -11.16 11.85
C GLY A 67 -7.71 -10.67 12.65
N ARG A 68 -8.93 -10.95 12.16
CA ARG A 68 -10.19 -10.58 12.84
C ARG A 68 -10.33 -11.26 14.20
N MET A 69 -10.05 -12.56 14.28
CA MET A 69 -10.16 -13.32 15.53
C MET A 69 -9.11 -12.89 16.55
N VAL A 70 -7.89 -12.67 16.13
CA VAL A 70 -6.79 -12.17 16.97
C VAL A 70 -7.13 -10.78 17.50
N GLY A 71 -7.53 -9.84 16.62
CA GLY A 71 -7.92 -8.48 17.01
C GLY A 71 -9.08 -8.46 18.03
N GLY A 72 -10.15 -9.20 17.77
CA GLY A 72 -11.28 -9.32 18.70
C GLY A 72 -10.93 -9.97 20.05
N SER A 73 -9.88 -10.81 20.09
CA SER A 73 -9.42 -11.42 21.33
C SER A 73 -8.70 -10.45 22.23
N PHE A 74 -7.85 -9.57 21.65
CA PHE A 74 -7.13 -8.54 22.41
C PHE A 74 -8.06 -7.53 23.04
N ALA A 75 -9.11 -7.17 22.32
CA ALA A 75 -10.11 -6.26 22.81
C ALA A 75 -10.80 -6.72 24.11
N LYS A 76 -10.95 -8.03 24.31
CA LYS A 76 -11.58 -8.60 25.53
C LYS A 76 -10.75 -8.40 26.80
N TYR A 77 -9.43 -8.23 26.69
CA TYR A 77 -8.56 -8.06 27.88
C TYR A 77 -8.66 -6.69 28.53
N ASN A 78 -9.26 -5.70 27.87
CA ASN A 78 -9.44 -4.32 28.37
C ASN A 78 -8.18 -3.68 28.99
N ASN A 79 -7.00 -4.13 28.58
CA ASN A 79 -5.71 -3.64 29.04
C ASN A 79 -4.97 -2.98 27.86
N LEU A 80 -4.88 -1.66 27.92
CA LEU A 80 -4.27 -0.85 26.84
C LEU A 80 -2.83 -1.27 26.55
N PHE A 81 -2.04 -1.61 27.58
CA PHE A 81 -0.64 -2.02 27.37
C PHE A 81 -0.54 -3.28 26.50
N PHE A 82 -1.36 -4.31 26.78
CA PHE A 82 -1.37 -5.52 25.97
C PHE A 82 -1.83 -5.24 24.53
N ILE A 83 -2.87 -4.42 24.33
CA ILE A 83 -3.36 -4.05 23.01
C ILE A 83 -2.25 -3.37 22.19
N LEU A 84 -1.51 -2.44 22.80
CA LEU A 84 -0.43 -1.72 22.13
C LEU A 84 0.78 -2.62 21.86
N ALA A 85 1.20 -3.43 22.83
CA ALA A 85 2.32 -4.35 22.66
C ALA A 85 2.05 -5.37 21.53
N PHE A 86 0.86 -5.94 21.50
CA PHE A 86 0.48 -6.87 20.43
C PHE A 86 0.27 -6.17 19.10
N GLY A 87 -0.36 -4.99 19.08
CA GLY A 87 -0.47 -4.17 17.88
C GLY A 87 0.89 -3.87 17.26
N PHE A 88 1.86 -3.47 18.10
CA PHE A 88 3.25 -3.26 17.69
C PHE A 88 3.87 -4.54 17.10
N ILE A 89 3.81 -5.67 17.83
CA ILE A 89 4.41 -6.94 17.40
C ILE A 89 3.79 -7.41 16.07
N PHE A 90 2.47 -7.41 15.96
CA PHE A 90 1.78 -7.85 14.76
C PHE A 90 1.98 -6.90 13.58
N GLY A 91 2.01 -5.60 13.82
CA GLY A 91 2.34 -4.61 12.79
C GLY A 91 3.76 -4.79 12.27
N LEU A 92 4.75 -4.93 13.17
CA LEU A 92 6.14 -5.19 12.82
C LEU A 92 6.27 -6.47 12.00
N LEU A 93 5.70 -7.59 12.47
CA LEU A 93 5.86 -8.89 11.80
C LEU A 93 5.14 -8.95 10.46
N ALA A 94 3.94 -8.37 10.37
CA ALA A 94 3.22 -8.27 9.11
C ALA A 94 4.04 -7.50 8.06
N THR A 95 4.78 -6.49 8.49
CA THR A 95 5.61 -5.66 7.62
C THR A 95 6.94 -6.32 7.25
N VAL A 96 7.63 -6.94 8.20
CA VAL A 96 8.83 -7.75 7.90
C VAL A 96 8.49 -8.87 6.90
N ALA A 97 7.27 -9.32 6.92
CA ALA A 97 6.69 -10.31 6.03
C ALA A 97 6.30 -9.75 4.64
N GLU A 98 6.40 -8.44 4.41
CA GLU A 98 5.89 -7.83 3.17
C GLU A 98 6.88 -8.00 2.00
N PRO A 99 6.48 -8.70 0.93
CA PRO A 99 7.37 -8.95 -0.20
C PRO A 99 7.78 -7.68 -0.94
N ALA A 100 6.87 -6.72 -1.09
CA ALA A 100 7.14 -5.44 -1.75
C ALA A 100 8.29 -4.69 -1.06
N LEU A 101 8.33 -4.71 0.27
CA LEU A 101 9.40 -4.13 1.06
C LEU A 101 10.73 -4.86 0.86
N SER A 102 10.71 -6.20 0.77
CA SER A 102 11.91 -6.99 0.52
C SER A 102 12.53 -6.65 -0.85
N VAL A 103 11.68 -6.55 -1.89
CA VAL A 103 12.11 -6.14 -3.24
C VAL A 103 12.73 -4.75 -3.22
N LEU A 104 12.04 -3.77 -2.63
CA LEU A 104 12.55 -2.39 -2.52
C LEU A 104 13.87 -2.33 -1.76
N ALA A 105 13.97 -3.01 -0.61
CA ALA A 105 15.18 -3.02 0.22
C ALA A 105 16.40 -3.60 -0.53
N LYS A 106 16.22 -4.68 -1.31
CA LYS A 106 17.26 -5.24 -2.18
C LYS A 106 17.68 -4.28 -3.29
N GLN A 107 16.73 -3.53 -3.88
CA GLN A 107 17.03 -2.51 -4.88
C GLN A 107 17.85 -1.36 -4.28
N ILE A 108 17.51 -0.91 -3.07
CA ILE A 108 18.26 0.12 -2.34
C ILE A 108 19.69 -0.37 -2.05
N GLU A 109 19.84 -1.58 -1.49
CA GLU A 109 21.15 -2.16 -1.17
C GLU A 109 22.02 -2.32 -2.43
N SER A 110 21.45 -2.64 -3.59
CA SER A 110 22.18 -2.77 -4.85
C SER A 110 22.79 -1.45 -5.35
N ILE A 111 22.23 -0.31 -4.98
CA ILE A 111 22.70 1.02 -5.35
C ILE A 111 23.55 1.63 -4.22
N MET A 112 23.14 1.43 -2.96
CA MET A 112 23.82 1.94 -1.76
C MET A 112 24.08 0.80 -0.75
N PRO A 113 25.19 0.03 -0.88
CA PRO A 113 25.46 -1.15 -0.04
C PRO A 113 25.59 -0.87 1.46
N ILE A 114 25.82 0.39 1.87
CA ILE A 114 25.82 0.75 3.29
C ILE A 114 24.43 0.59 3.93
N VAL A 115 23.37 0.64 3.12
CA VAL A 115 21.99 0.37 3.55
C VAL A 115 21.74 -1.12 3.41
N ASN A 116 22.01 -1.88 4.47
CA ASN A 116 21.74 -3.32 4.48
C ASN A 116 20.23 -3.57 4.39
N HIS A 117 19.79 -4.40 3.43
CA HIS A 117 18.37 -4.68 3.19
C HIS A 117 17.65 -5.22 4.42
N THR A 118 18.28 -6.12 5.18
CA THR A 118 17.68 -6.70 6.39
C THR A 118 17.45 -5.63 7.46
N VAL A 119 18.44 -4.77 7.70
CA VAL A 119 18.32 -3.66 8.67
C VAL A 119 17.20 -2.69 8.24
N PHE A 120 17.13 -2.36 6.95
CA PHE A 120 16.08 -1.50 6.40
C PHE A 120 14.68 -2.08 6.63
N ILE A 121 14.50 -3.40 6.38
CA ILE A 121 13.24 -4.10 6.62
C ILE A 121 12.83 -4.05 8.10
N TRP A 122 13.76 -4.30 9.04
CA TRP A 122 13.44 -4.26 10.46
C TRP A 122 13.14 -2.85 10.98
N ILE A 123 13.83 -1.82 10.49
CA ILE A 123 13.58 -0.42 10.84
C ILE A 123 12.21 0.02 10.36
N THR A 124 11.87 -0.27 9.11
CA THR A 124 10.56 0.05 8.54
C THR A 124 9.45 -0.73 9.23
N GLY A 125 9.68 -2.01 9.53
CA GLY A 125 8.76 -2.85 10.29
C GLY A 125 8.50 -2.32 11.71
N ALA A 126 9.54 -1.88 12.42
CA ALA A 126 9.39 -1.23 13.72
C ALA A 126 8.59 0.08 13.61
N GLY A 127 8.80 0.85 12.53
CA GLY A 127 8.01 2.03 12.21
C GLY A 127 6.51 1.71 12.09
N ILE A 128 6.14 0.71 11.29
CA ILE A 128 4.74 0.25 11.19
C ILE A 128 4.20 -0.20 12.55
N GLY A 129 4.97 -0.98 13.30
CA GLY A 129 4.55 -1.42 14.64
C GLY A 129 4.19 -0.25 15.55
N ILE A 130 5.00 0.81 15.58
CA ILE A 130 4.72 2.07 16.31
C ILE A 130 3.48 2.75 15.73
N GLY A 131 3.38 2.85 14.41
CA GLY A 131 2.23 3.45 13.75
C GLY A 131 0.92 2.72 14.05
N VAL A 132 0.91 1.37 14.04
CA VAL A 132 -0.24 0.55 14.47
C VAL A 132 -0.59 0.84 15.93
N ALA A 133 0.38 0.91 16.83
CA ALA A 133 0.13 1.24 18.22
C ALA A 133 -0.52 2.63 18.37
N ILE A 134 -0.05 3.64 17.63
CA ILE A 134 -0.66 4.99 17.60
C ILE A 134 -2.10 4.92 17.07
N ALA A 135 -2.34 4.17 16.00
CA ALA A 135 -3.67 3.98 15.44
C ALA A 135 -4.64 3.32 16.44
N LEU A 136 -4.16 2.34 17.20
CA LEU A 136 -4.95 1.69 18.25
C LEU A 136 -5.23 2.62 19.43
N ILE A 137 -4.27 3.48 19.83
CA ILE A 137 -4.53 4.54 20.83
C ILE A 137 -5.65 5.47 20.35
N ARG A 138 -5.60 5.86 19.07
CA ARG A 138 -6.63 6.71 18.47
C ARG A 138 -8.02 6.08 18.59
N ILE A 139 -8.17 4.78 18.27
CA ILE A 139 -9.44 4.07 18.36
C ILE A 139 -9.92 4.00 19.81
N VAL A 140 -9.06 3.52 20.73
CA VAL A 140 -9.43 3.33 22.15
C VAL A 140 -9.78 4.65 22.83
N LYS A 141 -9.08 5.76 22.50
CA LYS A 141 -9.31 7.09 23.09
C LYS A 141 -10.27 7.96 22.26
N ASN A 142 -10.81 7.46 21.17
CA ASN A 142 -11.69 8.19 20.25
C ASN A 142 -11.12 9.55 19.83
N ILE A 143 -9.84 9.59 19.40
CA ILE A 143 -9.18 10.82 18.96
C ILE A 143 -9.57 11.08 17.50
N GLN A 144 -9.86 12.34 17.17
CA GLN A 144 -10.22 12.75 15.81
C GLN A 144 -9.08 12.48 14.83
N ILE A 145 -9.37 11.77 13.75
CA ILE A 145 -8.38 11.31 12.77
C ILE A 145 -7.62 12.45 12.08
N LYS A 146 -8.32 13.57 11.79
CA LYS A 146 -7.72 14.77 11.15
C LYS A 146 -6.57 15.36 11.98
N TRP A 147 -6.73 15.41 13.32
CA TRP A 147 -5.69 15.88 14.22
C TRP A 147 -4.47 14.95 14.23
N VAL A 148 -4.70 13.64 14.26
CA VAL A 148 -3.62 12.64 14.25
C VAL A 148 -2.78 12.80 12.98
N PHE A 149 -3.41 12.83 11.80
CA PHE A 149 -2.68 13.03 10.54
C PHE A 149 -1.94 14.37 10.50
N THR A 150 -2.59 15.46 10.92
CA THR A 150 -1.95 16.78 10.91
C THR A 150 -0.67 16.79 11.75
N VAL A 151 -0.73 16.27 12.98
CA VAL A 151 0.43 16.22 13.88
C VAL A 151 1.54 15.32 13.31
N LEU A 152 1.18 14.13 12.79
CA LEU A 152 2.15 13.18 12.26
C LEU A 152 2.86 13.72 11.01
N TYR A 153 2.13 14.33 10.07
CA TYR A 153 2.75 14.91 8.87
C TYR A 153 3.56 16.17 9.18
N LEU A 154 3.18 16.99 10.16
CA LEU A 154 4.02 18.08 10.63
C LEU A 154 5.35 17.56 11.21
N LEU A 155 5.32 16.46 11.96
CA LEU A 155 6.52 15.81 12.46
C LEU A 155 7.39 15.26 11.31
N ILE A 156 6.80 14.64 10.29
CA ILE A 156 7.53 14.19 9.11
C ILE A 156 8.26 15.36 8.45
N PHE A 157 7.56 16.46 8.15
CA PHE A 157 8.18 17.61 7.49
C PHE A 157 9.25 18.28 8.34
N LEU A 158 9.11 18.25 9.65
CA LEU A 158 10.19 18.68 10.55
C LEU A 158 11.44 17.79 10.40
N LEU A 159 11.27 16.46 10.35
CA LEU A 159 12.39 15.52 10.19
C LEU A 159 13.03 15.61 8.80
N VAL A 160 12.26 15.87 7.76
CA VAL A 160 12.76 16.07 6.39
C VAL A 160 13.82 17.18 6.32
N ILE A 161 13.69 18.24 7.12
CA ILE A 161 14.66 19.36 7.14
C ILE A 161 16.07 18.87 7.56
N PHE A 162 16.14 17.85 8.41
CA PHE A 162 17.41 17.32 8.96
C PHE A 162 17.92 16.10 8.19
N SER A 163 17.07 15.48 7.36
CA SER A 163 17.39 14.23 6.66
C SER A 163 18.21 14.47 5.39
N PRO A 164 19.12 13.54 5.02
CA PRO A 164 19.78 13.57 3.73
C PRO A 164 18.78 13.44 2.59
N ASN A 165 19.04 14.11 1.45
CA ASN A 165 18.13 14.10 0.28
C ASN A 165 17.87 12.68 -0.25
N GLU A 166 18.87 11.81 -0.23
CA GLU A 166 18.81 10.42 -0.67
C GLU A 166 17.78 9.62 0.13
N PHE A 167 17.67 9.92 1.44
CA PHE A 167 16.74 9.20 2.33
C PHE A 167 15.32 9.74 2.29
N ILE A 168 15.07 10.91 1.73
CA ILE A 168 13.70 11.46 1.66
C ILE A 168 12.84 10.59 0.74
N ALA A 169 13.28 10.36 -0.50
CA ALA A 169 12.57 9.48 -1.42
C ALA A 169 12.43 8.06 -0.86
N LEU A 170 13.51 7.51 -0.28
CA LEU A 170 13.52 6.17 0.32
C LEU A 170 12.55 6.04 1.51
N ALA A 171 12.38 7.08 2.31
CA ALA A 171 11.47 7.06 3.45
C ALA A 171 10.00 6.94 3.01
N PHE A 172 9.60 7.75 2.04
CA PHE A 172 8.23 7.69 1.52
C PHE A 172 7.99 6.44 0.68
N ASP A 173 8.95 6.02 -0.17
CA ASP A 173 8.86 4.77 -0.94
C ASP A 173 8.85 3.55 -0.02
N GLY A 174 9.71 3.54 1.01
CA GLY A 174 9.73 2.51 2.03
C GLY A 174 8.38 2.39 2.75
N SER A 175 7.76 3.50 3.10
CA SER A 175 6.43 3.51 3.70
C SER A 175 5.37 2.87 2.80
N GLY A 176 5.32 3.25 1.52
CA GLY A 176 4.36 2.67 0.60
C GLY A 176 4.61 1.17 0.33
N ALA A 177 5.86 0.73 0.34
CA ALA A 177 6.21 -0.68 0.17
C ALA A 177 5.96 -1.54 1.43
N THR A 178 5.80 -0.94 2.63
CA THR A 178 5.49 -1.66 3.87
C THR A 178 4.04 -2.10 3.97
N THR A 179 3.17 -1.47 3.21
CA THR A 179 1.73 -1.69 3.24
C THR A 179 1.28 -2.30 1.91
N GLY A 180 1.39 -3.60 1.78
CA GLY A 180 1.11 -4.33 0.56
C GLY A 180 0.12 -5.49 0.74
N ASP A 181 0.35 -6.56 -0.01
CA ASP A 181 -0.61 -7.64 -0.21
C ASP A 181 -0.89 -8.49 1.05
N VAL A 182 0.07 -8.57 1.98
CA VAL A 182 -0.06 -9.36 3.23
C VAL A 182 -0.41 -8.45 4.41
N SER A 183 0.32 -7.35 4.58
CA SER A 183 0.23 -6.47 5.74
C SER A 183 -1.10 -5.72 5.81
N VAL A 184 -1.57 -5.18 4.69
CA VAL A 184 -2.81 -4.38 4.63
C VAL A 184 -4.03 -5.18 5.07
N PRO A 185 -4.37 -6.32 4.46
CA PRO A 185 -5.53 -7.08 4.85
C PRO A 185 -5.46 -7.55 6.31
N PHE A 186 -4.25 -7.85 6.79
CA PHE A 186 -4.03 -8.29 8.15
C PHE A 186 -4.25 -7.16 9.16
N ILE A 187 -3.65 -5.98 8.94
CA ILE A 187 -3.79 -4.81 9.82
C ILE A 187 -5.23 -4.30 9.84
N LEU A 188 -5.91 -4.25 8.68
CA LEU A 188 -7.33 -3.90 8.61
C LEU A 188 -8.19 -4.89 9.40
N ALA A 189 -7.96 -6.19 9.23
CA ALA A 189 -8.70 -7.22 9.95
C ALA A 189 -8.46 -7.15 11.47
N LEU A 190 -7.23 -6.85 11.90
CA LEU A 190 -6.88 -6.61 13.30
C LEU A 190 -7.64 -5.40 13.84
N GLY A 191 -7.63 -4.29 13.12
CA GLY A 191 -8.31 -3.06 13.48
C GLY A 191 -9.83 -3.21 13.60
N LEU A 192 -10.46 -3.88 12.64
CA LEU A 192 -11.88 -4.24 12.68
C LEU A 192 -12.21 -5.10 13.92
N GLY A 193 -11.33 -6.07 14.26
CA GLY A 193 -11.49 -6.90 15.44
C GLY A 193 -11.44 -6.10 16.74
N ILE A 194 -10.60 -5.08 16.83
CA ILE A 194 -10.45 -4.22 18.01
C ILE A 194 -11.59 -3.19 18.06
N SER A 195 -11.89 -2.51 16.95
CA SER A 195 -12.93 -1.46 16.93
C SER A 195 -14.30 -2.02 17.25
N SER A 196 -14.64 -3.22 16.77
CA SER A 196 -15.92 -3.88 17.10
C SER A 196 -16.16 -4.10 18.60
N THR A 197 -15.11 -4.03 19.42
CA THR A 197 -15.21 -4.23 20.88
C THR A 197 -15.15 -2.92 21.65
N PHE A 198 -14.38 -1.93 21.16
CA PHE A 198 -14.15 -0.65 21.87
C PHE A 198 -15.00 0.52 21.36
N SER A 199 -15.54 0.45 20.15
CA SER A 199 -16.37 1.52 19.61
C SER A 199 -17.66 1.66 20.43
N LYS A 200 -17.87 2.83 21.05
CA LYS A 200 -19.06 3.14 21.82
C LYS A 200 -20.33 3.21 20.96
N ASN A 201 -20.19 3.60 19.70
CA ASN A 201 -21.30 3.84 18.78
C ASN A 201 -21.58 2.69 17.81
N LYS A 202 -20.85 1.54 17.92
CA LYS A 202 -20.97 0.38 17.00
C LYS A 202 -20.86 0.72 15.51
N THR A 203 -20.35 1.89 15.16
CA THR A 203 -20.06 2.26 13.77
C THR A 203 -18.71 1.67 13.38
N ASN A 204 -18.64 1.02 12.23
CA ASN A 204 -17.39 0.42 11.71
C ASN A 204 -16.39 1.49 11.26
N ASP A 205 -16.75 2.76 11.28
CA ASP A 205 -15.95 3.89 10.82
C ASP A 205 -14.66 4.11 11.63
N ASP A 206 -14.69 3.75 12.92
CA ASP A 206 -13.53 3.87 13.80
C ASP A 206 -12.36 2.96 13.40
N SER A 207 -12.60 1.91 12.61
CA SER A 207 -11.57 1.01 12.10
C SER A 207 -10.81 1.57 10.90
N LEU A 208 -11.33 2.61 10.25
CA LEU A 208 -10.70 3.24 9.10
C LEU A 208 -9.61 4.22 9.52
N GLY A 209 -8.61 4.41 8.66
CA GLY A 209 -7.45 5.26 8.90
C GLY A 209 -6.30 4.56 9.64
N ILE A 210 -6.44 3.27 9.96
CA ILE A 210 -5.38 2.50 10.64
C ILE A 210 -4.16 2.35 9.75
N ILE A 211 -4.35 2.03 8.48
CA ILE A 211 -3.24 1.85 7.54
C ILE A 211 -2.54 3.19 7.31
N GLY A 212 -3.31 4.25 7.07
CA GLY A 212 -2.76 5.58 6.87
C GLY A 212 -1.93 6.08 8.05
N ILE A 213 -2.38 5.85 9.30
CA ILE A 213 -1.59 6.19 10.49
C ILE A 213 -0.38 5.27 10.59
N SER A 214 -0.53 3.98 10.32
CA SER A 214 0.57 3.02 10.40
C SER A 214 1.68 3.33 9.40
N SER A 215 1.34 3.76 8.19
CA SER A 215 2.28 4.08 7.12
C SER A 215 3.16 5.30 7.42
N VAL A 216 2.76 6.17 8.35
CA VAL A 216 3.60 7.29 8.81
C VAL A 216 4.83 6.80 9.59
N GLY A 217 4.70 5.70 10.32
CA GLY A 217 5.78 5.17 11.15
C GLY A 217 7.06 4.85 10.37
N PRO A 218 7.01 4.11 9.26
CA PRO A 218 8.17 3.86 8.40
C PRO A 218 8.82 5.12 7.86
N ILE A 219 8.04 6.15 7.47
CA ILE A 219 8.61 7.42 7.00
C ILE A 219 9.51 8.01 8.09
N ILE A 220 8.99 8.12 9.31
CA ILE A 220 9.75 8.65 10.45
C ILE A 220 10.98 7.78 10.74
N ALA A 221 10.82 6.46 10.75
CA ALA A 221 11.90 5.52 11.05
C ALA A 221 13.05 5.60 10.04
N VAL A 222 12.74 5.66 8.73
CA VAL A 222 13.76 5.75 7.66
C VAL A 222 14.42 7.13 7.62
N LEU A 223 13.68 8.22 7.86
CA LEU A 223 14.28 9.56 7.98
C LEU A 223 15.29 9.60 9.15
N ILE A 224 14.93 9.06 10.31
CA ILE A 224 15.84 8.95 11.47
C ILE A 224 17.05 8.07 11.14
N TYR A 225 16.84 6.93 10.45
CA TYR A 225 17.92 6.06 10.01
C TYR A 225 18.90 6.77 9.09
N GLY A 226 18.41 7.58 8.13
CA GLY A 226 19.24 8.39 7.25
C GLY A 226 20.06 9.45 8.02
N ILE A 227 19.45 10.11 9.00
CA ILE A 227 20.14 11.08 9.88
C ILE A 227 21.26 10.38 10.67
N ILE A 228 21.00 9.21 11.24
CA ILE A 228 21.98 8.42 12.00
C ILE A 228 23.13 7.98 11.08
N LEU A 229 22.83 7.41 9.91
CA LEU A 229 23.84 6.98 8.95
C LEU A 229 24.76 8.13 8.51
N LYS A 230 24.18 9.30 8.22
CA LYS A 230 24.98 10.48 7.87
C LYS A 230 25.87 10.92 9.04
N ALA A 231 25.35 10.91 10.25
CA ALA A 231 26.12 11.30 11.45
C ALA A 231 27.26 10.32 11.75
N THR A 232 27.04 9.01 11.59
CA THR A 232 28.07 7.97 11.83
C THR A 232 29.14 7.92 10.75
N ASN A 233 28.86 8.42 9.54
CA ASN A 233 29.79 8.46 8.41
C ASN A 233 30.41 9.87 8.20
N ASN A 234 30.74 10.57 9.28
CA ASN A 234 31.40 11.87 9.23
C ASN A 234 30.68 12.94 8.40
N GLY A 235 29.36 12.87 8.33
CA GLY A 235 28.53 13.85 7.60
C GLY A 235 28.39 13.62 6.10
N THR A 236 29.00 12.59 5.54
CA THR A 236 28.92 12.23 4.11
C THR A 236 28.41 10.81 3.96
N LEU A 237 27.59 10.57 2.90
CA LEU A 237 27.20 9.21 2.52
C LEU A 237 28.19 8.66 1.48
N PRO A 238 28.43 7.34 1.44
CA PRO A 238 29.27 6.71 0.41
C PRO A 238 28.71 6.96 -0.99
N ALA A 239 29.60 6.87 -2.00
CA ALA A 239 29.21 6.97 -3.39
C ALA A 239 28.25 5.82 -3.80
N GLU A 240 27.29 6.16 -4.64
CA GLU A 240 26.35 5.21 -5.21
C GLU A 240 27.03 4.32 -6.27
N ILE A 241 26.54 3.09 -6.38
CA ILE A 241 26.94 2.16 -7.45
C ILE A 241 25.92 2.30 -8.59
N PRO A 242 26.35 2.34 -9.85
CA PRO A 242 25.44 2.37 -10.99
C PRO A 242 24.43 1.23 -10.92
N TYR A 243 23.15 1.52 -11.17
CA TYR A 243 22.11 0.51 -11.16
C TYR A 243 22.29 -0.45 -12.34
N THR A 244 22.76 -1.64 -12.05
CA THR A 244 22.85 -2.74 -13.00
C THR A 244 21.72 -3.72 -12.71
N ALA A 245 20.76 -3.76 -13.62
CA ALA A 245 19.68 -4.72 -13.55
C ALA A 245 20.21 -6.14 -13.65
N SER A 246 19.87 -7.00 -12.72
CA SER A 246 20.18 -8.43 -12.80
C SER A 246 19.28 -9.11 -13.83
N MET A 247 19.55 -8.87 -15.12
CA MET A 247 18.79 -9.46 -16.24
C MET A 247 19.04 -10.95 -16.45
N GLU A 248 20.01 -11.56 -15.75
CA GLU A 248 20.53 -12.90 -16.08
C GLU A 248 20.18 -13.99 -15.07
N ARG A 249 19.31 -13.73 -14.09
CA ARG A 249 18.94 -14.79 -13.14
C ARG A 249 18.05 -15.84 -13.80
N GLY A 250 18.45 -17.11 -13.70
CA GLY A 250 17.63 -18.25 -14.11
C GLY A 250 16.34 -18.35 -13.28
N LEU A 251 15.27 -18.91 -13.86
CA LEU A 251 14.01 -19.13 -13.15
C LEU A 251 14.19 -19.96 -11.87
N SER A 252 15.10 -20.95 -11.88
CA SER A 252 15.44 -21.77 -10.73
C SER A 252 16.00 -20.95 -9.57
N ASP A 253 16.90 -20.01 -9.86
CA ASP A 253 17.57 -19.20 -8.84
C ASP A 253 16.59 -18.19 -8.22
N ILE A 254 15.67 -17.65 -9.03
CA ILE A 254 14.59 -16.79 -8.57
C ILE A 254 13.63 -17.56 -7.65
N ILE A 255 13.19 -18.76 -8.07
CA ILE A 255 12.29 -19.59 -7.24
C ILE A 255 12.96 -19.96 -5.92
N LEU A 256 14.22 -20.40 -5.95
CA LEU A 256 14.96 -20.78 -4.74
C LEU A 256 15.15 -19.61 -3.79
N GLY A 257 15.45 -18.41 -4.31
CA GLY A 257 15.50 -17.18 -3.51
C GLY A 257 14.16 -16.85 -2.88
N ASN A 258 13.10 -16.90 -3.67
CA ASN A 258 11.75 -16.55 -3.20
C ASN A 258 11.15 -17.58 -2.22
N ILE A 259 11.58 -18.85 -2.21
CA ILE A 259 11.17 -19.83 -1.20
C ILE A 259 11.47 -19.34 0.22
N THR A 260 12.70 -18.86 0.44
CA THR A 260 13.13 -18.37 1.75
C THR A 260 12.44 -17.05 2.11
N ASP A 261 12.33 -16.14 1.16
CA ASP A 261 11.71 -14.83 1.37
C ASP A 261 10.22 -14.96 1.73
N VAL A 262 9.48 -15.79 0.98
CA VAL A 262 8.06 -16.08 1.26
C VAL A 262 7.89 -16.87 2.56
N ALA A 263 8.81 -17.77 2.91
CA ALA A 263 8.77 -18.48 4.19
C ALA A 263 8.94 -17.49 5.36
N LEU A 264 9.95 -16.62 5.28
CA LEU A 264 10.18 -15.56 6.27
C LEU A 264 9.03 -14.56 6.35
N ALA A 265 8.30 -14.37 5.25
CA ALA A 265 7.12 -13.57 5.15
C ALA A 265 5.92 -14.17 5.89
N VAL A 266 5.54 -15.38 5.57
CA VAL A 266 4.27 -15.99 6.02
C VAL A 266 4.40 -16.66 7.39
N LEU A 267 5.53 -17.34 7.65
CA LEU A 267 5.70 -18.14 8.86
C LEU A 267 5.60 -17.34 10.18
N PRO A 268 6.20 -16.16 10.35
CA PRO A 268 6.13 -15.42 11.62
C PRO A 268 4.69 -15.06 12.01
N ILE A 269 3.87 -14.62 11.06
CA ILE A 269 2.46 -14.28 11.32
C ILE A 269 1.70 -15.52 11.77
N VAL A 270 1.91 -16.65 11.09
CA VAL A 270 1.23 -17.90 11.40
C VAL A 270 1.69 -18.43 12.76
N LEU A 271 3.00 -18.50 13.01
CA LEU A 271 3.56 -19.03 14.25
C LEU A 271 3.10 -18.25 15.49
N ILE A 272 3.06 -16.90 15.38
CA ILE A 272 2.58 -16.08 16.49
C ILE A 272 1.06 -16.19 16.65
N SER A 273 0.32 -16.35 15.56
CA SER A 273 -1.14 -16.53 15.64
C SER A 273 -1.55 -17.85 16.27
N ILE A 274 -0.78 -18.93 16.14
CA ILE A 274 -1.09 -20.25 16.67
C ILE A 274 -1.40 -20.26 18.18
N PRO A 275 -0.55 -19.69 19.07
CA PRO A 275 -0.85 -19.63 20.49
C PRO A 275 -2.19 -18.95 20.80
N PHE A 276 -2.50 -17.86 20.09
CA PHE A 276 -3.78 -17.14 20.26
C PHE A 276 -4.98 -17.98 19.84
N LEU A 277 -4.88 -18.68 18.72
CA LEU A 277 -5.95 -19.52 18.21
C LEU A 277 -6.21 -20.73 19.11
N LEU A 278 -5.16 -21.32 19.69
CA LEU A 278 -5.25 -22.53 20.52
C LEU A 278 -5.57 -22.23 21.98
N PHE A 279 -4.84 -21.31 22.62
CA PHE A 279 -4.91 -21.07 24.05
C PHE A 279 -5.94 -20.00 24.42
N LEU A 280 -6.06 -18.96 23.62
CA LEU A 280 -6.91 -17.82 23.92
C LEU A 280 -8.33 -18.00 23.39
N LEU A 281 -8.47 -18.38 22.12
CA LEU A 281 -9.75 -18.60 21.45
C LEU A 281 -10.29 -20.00 21.62
N LYS A 282 -9.44 -20.98 22.00
CA LYS A 282 -9.79 -22.40 22.16
C LYS A 282 -10.60 -22.91 20.97
N LEU A 283 -10.15 -22.63 19.76
CA LEU A 283 -10.87 -22.96 18.53
C LEU A 283 -11.07 -24.49 18.41
N PRO A 284 -12.21 -24.92 17.91
CA PRO A 284 -12.41 -26.33 17.59
C PRO A 284 -11.41 -26.79 16.54
N ARG A 285 -10.86 -28.02 16.73
CA ARG A 285 -9.79 -28.58 15.88
C ARG A 285 -10.07 -28.47 14.38
N ARG A 286 -11.34 -28.63 13.97
CA ARG A 286 -11.74 -28.51 12.55
C ARG A 286 -11.52 -27.09 11.99
N THR A 287 -11.89 -26.07 12.73
CA THR A 287 -11.71 -24.65 12.34
C THR A 287 -10.23 -24.30 12.33
N PHE A 288 -9.48 -24.69 13.36
CA PHE A 288 -8.03 -24.49 13.43
C PHE A 288 -7.30 -25.10 12.23
N LEU A 289 -7.57 -26.38 11.92
CA LEU A 289 -6.95 -27.04 10.77
C LEU A 289 -7.36 -26.38 9.44
N LYS A 290 -8.61 -25.93 9.29
CA LYS A 290 -9.06 -25.22 8.09
C LYS A 290 -8.27 -23.92 7.86
N LEU A 291 -8.01 -23.15 8.93
CA LEU A 291 -7.19 -21.94 8.86
C LEU A 291 -5.74 -22.27 8.52
N LEU A 292 -5.17 -23.28 9.17
CA LEU A 292 -3.79 -23.69 8.92
C LEU A 292 -3.57 -24.20 7.49
N PHE A 293 -4.48 -25.06 6.98
CA PHE A 293 -4.43 -25.49 5.57
C PHE A 293 -4.68 -24.34 4.58
N GLY A 294 -5.39 -23.29 4.98
CA GLY A 294 -5.57 -22.08 4.19
C GLY A 294 -4.28 -21.25 4.01
N VAL A 295 -3.26 -21.49 4.85
CA VAL A 295 -1.94 -20.85 4.68
C VAL A 295 -1.17 -21.42 3.48
N ILE A 296 -1.40 -22.70 3.13
CA ILE A 296 -0.70 -23.32 2.00
C ILE A 296 -0.94 -22.58 0.68
N PRO A 297 -2.19 -22.27 0.26
CA PRO A 297 -2.41 -21.47 -0.92
C PRO A 297 -1.89 -20.02 -0.79
N VAL A 298 -1.80 -19.45 0.41
CA VAL A 298 -1.10 -18.16 0.61
C VAL A 298 0.36 -18.28 0.23
N TYR A 299 1.05 -19.26 0.81
CA TYR A 299 2.48 -19.48 0.59
C TYR A 299 2.79 -19.81 -0.88
N VAL A 300 2.11 -20.82 -1.44
CA VAL A 300 2.34 -21.27 -2.82
C VAL A 300 1.94 -20.18 -3.82
N GLY A 301 0.81 -19.51 -3.58
CA GLY A 301 0.34 -18.42 -4.42
C GLY A 301 1.33 -17.25 -4.43
N LEU A 302 1.81 -16.84 -3.26
CA LEU A 302 2.79 -15.75 -3.14
C LEU A 302 4.14 -16.12 -3.77
N LEU A 303 4.60 -17.37 -3.61
CA LEU A 303 5.84 -17.86 -4.23
C LEU A 303 5.76 -17.79 -5.76
N ILE A 304 4.68 -18.30 -6.35
CA ILE A 304 4.48 -18.26 -7.81
C ILE A 304 4.35 -16.81 -8.29
N PHE A 305 3.59 -15.98 -7.57
CA PHE A 305 3.36 -14.58 -7.89
C PHE A 305 4.66 -13.78 -7.93
N LEU A 306 5.46 -13.83 -6.86
CA LEU A 306 6.74 -13.10 -6.79
C LEU A 306 7.75 -13.62 -7.81
N SER A 307 7.83 -14.95 -7.98
CA SER A 307 8.73 -15.51 -9.01
C SER A 307 8.33 -15.06 -10.41
N GLY A 308 7.04 -14.92 -10.70
CA GLY A 308 6.56 -14.36 -11.97
C GLY A 308 6.90 -12.89 -12.15
N ILE A 309 6.81 -12.12 -11.08
CA ILE A 309 7.20 -10.70 -11.07
C ILE A 309 8.70 -10.56 -11.35
N ASP A 310 9.54 -11.23 -10.57
CA ASP A 310 11.01 -11.12 -10.67
C ASP A 310 11.53 -11.64 -12.01
N TYR A 311 10.90 -12.67 -12.58
CA TYR A 311 11.32 -13.29 -13.84
C TYR A 311 10.86 -12.53 -15.08
N GLY A 312 9.64 -11.98 -15.07
CA GLY A 312 9.03 -11.36 -16.26
C GLY A 312 8.80 -9.86 -16.13
N PHE A 313 8.11 -9.41 -15.08
CA PHE A 313 7.65 -8.02 -14.98
C PHE A 313 8.77 -7.04 -14.65
N GLY A 314 9.71 -7.39 -13.78
CA GLY A 314 10.87 -6.56 -13.47
C GLY A 314 11.72 -6.32 -14.71
N PHE A 315 11.92 -7.38 -15.52
CA PHE A 315 12.60 -7.29 -16.81
C PHE A 315 11.91 -6.33 -17.78
N VAL A 316 10.58 -6.43 -17.93
CA VAL A 316 9.82 -5.55 -18.83
C VAL A 316 9.89 -4.09 -18.37
N GLY A 317 9.76 -3.82 -17.06
CA GLY A 317 9.88 -2.46 -16.53
C GLY A 317 11.21 -1.81 -16.90
N GLN A 318 12.32 -2.53 -16.71
CA GLN A 318 13.66 -2.06 -17.08
C GLN A 318 13.82 -1.87 -18.59
N TYR A 319 13.31 -2.82 -19.38
CA TYR A 319 13.40 -2.76 -20.83
C TYR A 319 12.66 -1.54 -21.39
N ILE A 320 11.42 -1.30 -20.93
CA ILE A 320 10.65 -0.12 -21.33
C ILE A 320 11.39 1.17 -20.96
N GLY A 321 12.01 1.24 -19.78
CA GLY A 321 12.79 2.42 -19.38
C GLY A 321 13.94 2.74 -20.31
N LYS A 322 14.60 1.73 -20.91
CA LYS A 322 15.75 1.91 -21.83
C LYS A 322 15.36 2.28 -23.26
N ILE A 323 14.28 1.69 -23.80
CA ILE A 323 13.85 1.86 -25.21
C ILE A 323 13.74 3.34 -25.62
N PHE A 324 13.28 4.20 -24.72
CA PHE A 324 13.00 5.60 -25.02
C PHE A 324 14.24 6.48 -25.07
N PHE A 325 15.40 5.94 -24.68
CA PHE A 325 16.69 6.64 -24.68
C PHE A 325 17.69 6.07 -25.70
N GLU A 326 17.25 5.17 -26.57
CA GLU A 326 18.10 4.69 -27.67
C GLU A 326 18.53 5.85 -28.58
N SER A 327 19.81 5.88 -28.96
CA SER A 327 20.40 6.96 -29.77
C SER A 327 19.76 7.14 -31.14
N SER A 328 19.02 6.14 -31.61
CA SER A 328 18.27 6.18 -32.87
C SER A 328 16.95 6.95 -32.78
N ARG A 329 16.49 7.28 -31.58
CA ARG A 329 15.19 7.92 -31.34
C ARG A 329 15.32 9.45 -31.25
N PRO A 330 14.33 10.23 -31.76
CA PRO A 330 14.33 11.70 -31.62
C PRO A 330 14.11 12.10 -30.15
N GLU A 331 14.66 13.24 -29.73
CA GLU A 331 14.61 13.71 -28.34
C GLU A 331 13.20 13.85 -27.76
N TRP A 332 12.20 14.19 -28.57
CA TRP A 332 10.82 14.29 -28.10
C TRP A 332 10.21 12.95 -27.69
N PHE A 333 10.76 11.85 -28.16
CA PHE A 333 10.24 10.50 -27.91
C PHE A 333 10.25 10.13 -26.43
N LYS A 334 11.23 10.62 -25.66
CA LYS A 334 11.29 10.43 -24.20
C LYS A 334 10.06 10.98 -23.45
N TRP A 335 9.42 12.03 -23.98
CA TRP A 335 8.22 12.62 -23.36
C TRP A 335 6.98 11.74 -23.50
N LEU A 336 6.98 10.79 -24.43
CA LEU A 336 5.92 9.79 -24.56
C LEU A 336 5.85 8.88 -23.32
N LEU A 337 6.96 8.73 -22.58
CA LEU A 337 6.99 8.04 -21.29
C LEU A 337 6.00 8.59 -20.27
N LEU A 338 5.64 9.89 -20.35
CA LEU A 338 4.64 10.47 -19.45
C LEU A 338 3.26 9.83 -19.67
N LEU A 339 2.86 9.68 -20.93
CA LEU A 339 1.59 9.03 -21.26
C LEU A 339 1.62 7.53 -20.92
N ILE A 340 2.71 6.86 -21.29
CA ILE A 340 2.89 5.43 -21.00
C ILE A 340 2.92 5.20 -19.49
N GLY A 341 3.63 6.01 -18.74
CA GLY A 341 3.67 5.94 -17.28
C GLY A 341 2.30 6.13 -16.65
N PHE A 342 1.50 7.10 -17.13
CA PHE A 342 0.13 7.28 -16.69
C PHE A 342 -0.72 6.02 -16.89
N VAL A 343 -0.68 5.46 -18.11
CA VAL A 343 -1.50 4.28 -18.45
C VAL A 343 -0.99 3.04 -17.72
N LEU A 344 0.33 2.86 -17.57
CA LEU A 344 0.92 1.76 -16.78
C LEU A 344 0.54 1.84 -15.31
N GLY A 345 0.67 3.03 -14.69
CA GLY A 345 0.29 3.21 -13.29
C GLY A 345 -1.20 2.90 -13.05
N ALA A 346 -2.08 3.39 -13.94
CA ALA A 346 -3.50 3.08 -13.87
C ALA A 346 -3.79 1.58 -14.05
N ALA A 347 -3.13 0.92 -15.00
CA ALA A 347 -3.33 -0.50 -15.28
C ALA A 347 -2.82 -1.40 -14.14
N ILE A 348 -1.67 -1.09 -13.55
CA ILE A 348 -1.11 -1.82 -12.41
C ILE A 348 -2.05 -1.71 -11.21
N THR A 349 -2.61 -0.53 -10.94
CA THR A 349 -3.56 -0.33 -9.84
C THR A 349 -4.80 -1.21 -9.95
N VAL A 350 -5.35 -1.34 -11.15
CA VAL A 350 -6.51 -2.21 -11.40
C VAL A 350 -6.17 -3.68 -11.13
N SER A 351 -4.91 -4.06 -11.34
CA SER A 351 -4.41 -5.43 -11.17
C SER A 351 -3.95 -5.73 -9.73
N GLU A 352 -3.77 -4.71 -8.88
CA GLU A 352 -3.22 -4.86 -7.53
C GLU A 352 -4.22 -5.57 -6.58
N PRO A 353 -3.80 -6.68 -5.90
CA PRO A 353 -4.68 -7.41 -4.98
C PRO A 353 -5.15 -6.57 -3.80
N ALA A 354 -4.25 -5.79 -3.21
CA ALA A 354 -4.53 -4.96 -2.03
C ALA A 354 -5.61 -3.91 -2.32
N VAL A 355 -5.61 -3.30 -3.52
CA VAL A 355 -6.65 -2.35 -3.97
C VAL A 355 -8.01 -3.03 -4.11
N THR A 356 -8.02 -4.28 -4.58
CA THR A 356 -9.25 -5.06 -4.69
C THR A 356 -9.85 -5.37 -3.32
N VAL A 357 -9.01 -5.79 -2.36
CA VAL A 357 -9.42 -6.08 -0.99
C VAL A 357 -9.95 -4.82 -0.30
N LEU A 358 -9.24 -3.69 -0.44
CA LEU A 358 -9.69 -2.40 0.10
C LEU A 358 -11.05 -2.01 -0.47
N GLY A 359 -11.22 -2.10 -1.79
CA GLY A 359 -12.48 -1.76 -2.45
C GLY A 359 -13.68 -2.58 -1.95
N VAL A 360 -13.50 -3.90 -1.76
CA VAL A 360 -14.54 -4.77 -1.17
C VAL A 360 -14.84 -4.38 0.27
N GLN A 361 -13.81 -4.13 1.08
CA GLN A 361 -14.01 -3.74 2.48
C GLN A 361 -14.76 -2.41 2.62
N ILE A 362 -14.46 -1.43 1.75
CA ILE A 362 -15.16 -0.14 1.73
C ILE A 362 -16.63 -0.32 1.33
N GLU A 363 -16.90 -1.15 0.30
CA GLU A 363 -18.26 -1.45 -0.14
C GLU A 363 -19.06 -2.13 1.00
N ASP A 364 -18.45 -3.07 1.71
CA ASP A 364 -19.06 -3.75 2.87
C ASP A 364 -19.32 -2.79 4.03
N LEU A 365 -18.34 -1.93 4.38
CA LEU A 365 -18.43 -0.97 5.47
C LEU A 365 -19.47 0.14 5.20
N THR A 366 -19.64 0.51 3.93
CA THR A 366 -20.60 1.55 3.52
C THR A 366 -21.95 0.98 3.08
N ASN A 367 -22.23 -0.31 3.39
CA ASN A 367 -23.46 -1.01 2.98
C ASN A 367 -23.79 -0.85 1.47
N GLY A 368 -22.74 -0.81 0.61
CA GLY A 368 -22.87 -0.69 -0.83
C GLY A 368 -23.07 0.74 -1.37
N HIS A 369 -23.11 1.76 -0.51
CA HIS A 369 -23.25 3.15 -0.95
C HIS A 369 -22.04 3.61 -1.79
N ILE A 370 -20.84 3.18 -1.43
CA ILE A 370 -19.62 3.40 -2.23
C ILE A 370 -19.23 2.08 -2.90
N LYS A 371 -19.45 2.02 -4.21
CA LYS A 371 -19.13 0.81 -4.97
C LYS A 371 -17.62 0.61 -5.09
N LYS A 372 -17.14 -0.63 -4.95
CA LYS A 372 -15.74 -1.00 -5.17
C LYS A 372 -15.17 -0.48 -6.50
N MET A 373 -15.99 -0.42 -7.55
CA MET A 373 -15.56 0.08 -8.86
C MET A 373 -15.24 1.58 -8.84
N THR A 374 -16.01 2.39 -8.12
CA THR A 374 -15.76 3.83 -7.98
C THR A 374 -14.41 4.07 -7.31
N ILE A 375 -14.12 3.37 -6.22
CA ILE A 375 -12.82 3.46 -5.52
C ILE A 375 -11.69 3.01 -6.45
N ARG A 376 -11.85 1.87 -7.14
CA ARG A 376 -10.84 1.34 -8.06
C ARG A 376 -10.50 2.31 -9.20
N VAL A 377 -11.50 2.92 -9.82
CA VAL A 377 -11.30 3.92 -10.90
C VAL A 377 -10.64 5.17 -10.36
N THR A 378 -11.09 5.68 -9.21
CA THR A 378 -10.48 6.87 -8.59
C THR A 378 -9.01 6.64 -8.25
N LEU A 379 -8.68 5.47 -7.66
CA LEU A 379 -7.30 5.10 -7.37
C LEU A 379 -6.48 4.91 -8.64
N ALA A 380 -7.01 4.27 -9.67
CA ALA A 380 -6.33 4.08 -10.95
C ALA A 380 -5.96 5.41 -11.61
N LEU A 381 -6.86 6.38 -11.61
CA LEU A 381 -6.59 7.73 -12.09
C LEU A 381 -5.51 8.43 -11.23
N GLY A 382 -5.64 8.37 -9.90
CA GLY A 382 -4.65 8.95 -8.98
C GLY A 382 -3.25 8.39 -9.20
N ILE A 383 -3.12 7.06 -9.30
CA ILE A 383 -1.83 6.39 -9.49
C ILE A 383 -1.28 6.59 -10.91
N GLY A 384 -2.16 6.69 -11.92
CA GLY A 384 -1.74 7.12 -13.25
C GLY A 384 -1.06 8.49 -13.21
N PHE A 385 -1.67 9.48 -12.54
CA PHE A 385 -1.05 10.79 -12.32
C PHE A 385 0.24 10.71 -11.49
N ALA A 386 0.30 9.86 -10.47
CA ALA A 386 1.50 9.62 -9.68
C ALA A 386 2.66 9.16 -10.55
N SER A 387 2.43 8.17 -11.40
CA SER A 387 3.44 7.63 -12.32
C SER A 387 3.90 8.69 -13.34
N LEU A 388 2.96 9.48 -13.88
CA LEU A 388 3.28 10.62 -14.75
C LEU A 388 4.18 11.64 -14.03
N LEU A 389 3.82 12.06 -12.80
CA LEU A 389 4.60 13.02 -12.02
C LEU A 389 5.99 12.48 -11.66
N SER A 390 6.10 11.19 -11.35
CA SER A 390 7.39 10.55 -11.06
C SER A 390 8.30 10.57 -12.27
N ILE A 391 7.80 10.19 -13.45
CA ILE A 391 8.59 10.22 -14.69
C ILE A 391 8.93 11.68 -15.08
N LEU A 392 8.00 12.61 -14.92
CA LEU A 392 8.26 14.03 -15.13
C LEU A 392 9.41 14.54 -14.24
N LYS A 393 9.38 14.19 -12.96
CA LYS A 393 10.46 14.50 -11.99
C LYS A 393 11.80 13.97 -12.48
N ILE A 394 11.86 12.73 -12.97
CA ILE A 394 13.09 12.11 -13.45
C ILE A 394 13.62 12.83 -14.70
N LEU A 395 12.75 13.10 -15.69
CA LEU A 395 13.13 13.76 -16.94
C LEU A 395 13.58 15.21 -16.76
N THR A 396 12.98 15.91 -15.78
CA THR A 396 13.30 17.32 -15.46
C THR A 396 14.37 17.47 -14.39
N GLU A 397 14.73 16.37 -13.69
CA GLU A 397 15.71 16.36 -12.60
C GLU A 397 15.35 17.29 -11.43
N ILE A 398 14.06 17.56 -11.24
CA ILE A 398 13.56 18.41 -10.16
C ILE A 398 13.57 17.59 -8.84
N ASN A 399 14.00 18.23 -7.75
CA ASN A 399 13.99 17.58 -6.43
C ASN A 399 12.56 17.19 -6.04
N ILE A 400 12.40 15.97 -5.51
CA ILE A 400 11.12 15.37 -5.11
C ILE A 400 10.32 16.24 -4.11
N LEU A 401 11.00 17.01 -3.27
CA LEU A 401 10.36 17.88 -2.27
C LEU A 401 9.48 18.96 -2.90
N TYR A 402 9.85 19.47 -4.09
CA TYR A 402 9.03 20.46 -4.78
C TYR A 402 7.67 19.90 -5.23
N PHE A 403 7.54 18.58 -5.28
CA PHE A 403 6.27 17.90 -5.56
C PHE A 403 5.60 17.41 -4.28
N LEU A 404 6.32 16.71 -3.39
CA LEU A 404 5.71 16.09 -2.21
C LEU A 404 5.16 17.12 -1.22
N VAL A 405 5.92 18.20 -0.95
CA VAL A 405 5.46 19.22 0.01
C VAL A 405 4.14 19.86 -0.41
N PRO A 406 3.98 20.36 -1.66
CA PRO A 406 2.70 20.90 -2.11
C PRO A 406 1.57 19.87 -2.11
N LEU A 407 1.83 18.62 -2.56
CA LEU A 407 0.79 17.59 -2.63
C LEU A 407 0.27 17.20 -1.23
N TYR A 408 1.16 17.00 -0.26
CA TYR A 408 0.75 16.74 1.12
C TYR A 408 0.10 17.97 1.77
N ALA A 409 0.58 19.20 1.49
CA ALA A 409 -0.05 20.41 1.97
C ALA A 409 -1.50 20.55 1.43
N ILE A 410 -1.70 20.30 0.14
CA ILE A 410 -3.05 20.25 -0.47
C ILE A 410 -3.91 19.21 0.22
N SER A 411 -3.40 17.98 0.42
CA SER A 411 -4.14 16.92 1.10
C SER A 411 -4.54 17.32 2.53
N ILE A 412 -3.64 17.93 3.30
CA ILE A 412 -3.91 18.39 4.67
C ILE A 412 -4.97 19.53 4.67
N ILE A 413 -4.88 20.46 3.72
CA ILE A 413 -5.89 21.53 3.58
C ILE A 413 -7.25 20.95 3.20
N MET A 414 -7.28 19.99 2.28
CA MET A 414 -8.51 19.32 1.83
C MET A 414 -9.22 18.58 2.98
N MET A 415 -8.48 18.05 3.97
CA MET A 415 -9.09 17.41 5.15
C MET A 415 -10.12 18.31 5.86
N LYS A 416 -9.96 19.64 5.79
CA LYS A 416 -10.90 20.58 6.40
C LYS A 416 -12.30 20.51 5.77
N PHE A 417 -12.35 20.24 4.47
CA PHE A 417 -13.58 20.24 3.66
C PHE A 417 -14.13 18.83 3.41
N THR A 418 -13.37 17.80 3.76
CA THR A 418 -13.69 16.41 3.49
C THR A 418 -14.32 15.76 4.73
N PRO A 419 -15.40 14.97 4.61
CA PRO A 419 -15.94 14.17 5.70
C PRO A 419 -14.91 13.21 6.31
N ASN A 420 -15.01 12.92 7.61
CA ASN A 420 -14.04 12.08 8.33
C ASN A 420 -13.86 10.70 7.70
N LEU A 421 -14.94 10.09 7.22
CA LEU A 421 -14.93 8.81 6.50
C LEU A 421 -13.99 8.86 5.28
N PHE A 422 -14.18 9.86 4.41
CA PHE A 422 -13.35 10.00 3.21
C PHE A 422 -11.90 10.40 3.52
N VAL A 423 -11.65 11.12 4.61
CA VAL A 423 -10.28 11.38 5.09
C VAL A 423 -9.62 10.07 5.49
N ALA A 424 -10.29 9.24 6.29
CA ALA A 424 -9.78 7.93 6.69
C ALA A 424 -9.50 7.04 5.48
N LEU A 425 -10.46 6.94 4.56
CA LEU A 425 -10.33 6.18 3.31
C LEU A 425 -9.20 6.69 2.42
N ALA A 426 -9.02 7.99 2.31
CA ALA A 426 -7.96 8.60 1.52
C ALA A 426 -6.58 8.16 2.03
N PHE A 427 -6.33 8.33 3.32
CA PHE A 427 -5.05 7.99 3.90
C PHE A 427 -4.79 6.47 3.93
N ASP A 428 -5.81 5.65 4.17
CA ASP A 428 -5.70 4.20 4.03
C ASP A 428 -5.40 3.81 2.58
N SER A 429 -6.05 4.45 1.60
CA SER A 429 -5.80 4.19 0.18
C SER A 429 -4.37 4.52 -0.24
N GLY A 430 -3.82 5.66 0.25
CA GLY A 430 -2.42 6.01 -0.01
C GLY A 430 -1.43 4.99 0.57
N GLY A 431 -1.78 4.37 1.70
CA GLY A 431 -0.98 3.28 2.26
C GLY A 431 -1.09 1.97 1.46
N VAL A 432 -2.24 1.68 0.84
CA VAL A 432 -2.50 0.37 0.18
C VAL A 432 -1.89 0.26 -1.23
N THR A 433 -1.59 1.37 -1.87
CA THR A 433 -1.32 1.41 -3.32
C THR A 433 0.13 1.12 -3.72
N GLY A 434 1.04 0.94 -2.77
CA GLY A 434 2.45 0.61 -2.99
C GLY A 434 2.79 -0.88 -3.00
N GLY A 435 1.91 -1.73 -3.52
CA GLY A 435 2.03 -3.19 -3.47
C GLY A 435 3.14 -3.81 -4.30
N ALA A 436 3.13 -5.15 -4.38
CA ALA A 436 4.21 -5.92 -4.98
C ALA A 436 4.38 -5.67 -6.48
N LEU A 437 3.29 -5.52 -7.25
CA LEU A 437 3.35 -5.19 -8.68
C LEU A 437 3.95 -3.80 -8.92
N THR A 438 3.57 -2.82 -8.11
CA THR A 438 4.11 -1.46 -8.15
C THR A 438 5.61 -1.46 -7.89
N SER A 439 6.06 -2.08 -6.81
CA SER A 439 7.48 -2.11 -6.41
C SER A 439 8.35 -2.89 -7.39
N ALA A 440 7.82 -3.97 -7.98
CA ALA A 440 8.59 -4.83 -8.87
C ALA A 440 8.57 -4.43 -10.34
N PHE A 441 7.66 -3.57 -10.77
CA PHE A 441 7.56 -3.10 -12.15
C PHE A 441 7.87 -1.61 -12.29
N LEU A 442 7.16 -0.74 -11.53
CA LEU A 442 7.33 0.71 -11.70
C LEU A 442 8.64 1.21 -11.12
N THR A 443 9.14 0.64 -10.02
CA THR A 443 10.44 1.04 -9.48
C THR A 443 11.61 0.67 -10.42
N PRO A 444 11.73 -0.57 -10.96
CA PRO A 444 12.70 -0.88 -12.00
C PRO A 444 12.59 0.01 -13.25
N LEU A 445 11.36 0.36 -13.67
CA LEU A 445 11.11 1.28 -14.77
C LEU A 445 11.72 2.67 -14.47
N THR A 446 11.42 3.26 -13.32
CA THR A 446 11.92 4.59 -12.94
C THR A 446 13.43 4.60 -12.70
N LEU A 447 13.98 3.56 -12.09
CA LEU A 447 15.44 3.40 -11.93
C LEU A 447 16.14 3.30 -13.30
N SER A 448 15.57 2.54 -14.23
CA SER A 448 16.11 2.42 -15.59
C SER A 448 16.03 3.73 -16.37
N ILE A 449 14.93 4.49 -16.23
CA ILE A 449 14.81 5.84 -16.81
C ILE A 449 15.85 6.78 -16.20
N ALA A 450 16.01 6.77 -14.87
CA ALA A 450 16.97 7.64 -14.18
C ALA A 450 18.42 7.32 -14.60
N GLN A 451 18.78 6.04 -14.71
CA GLN A 451 20.07 5.61 -15.22
C GLN A 451 20.28 6.08 -16.68
N SER A 452 19.28 5.91 -17.54
CA SER A 452 19.36 6.34 -18.94
C SER A 452 19.49 7.86 -19.09
N VAL A 453 18.85 8.65 -18.22
CA VAL A 453 19.02 10.12 -18.17
C VAL A 453 20.42 10.48 -17.72
N ALA A 454 20.95 9.82 -16.68
CA ALA A 454 22.31 10.05 -16.19
C ALA A 454 23.36 9.73 -17.25
N ASP A 455 23.23 8.59 -17.96
CA ASP A 455 24.12 8.17 -19.03
C ASP A 455 24.10 9.15 -20.21
N ALA A 456 22.91 9.62 -20.62
CA ALA A 456 22.76 10.56 -21.74
C ALA A 456 23.35 11.95 -21.47
N LYS A 457 23.33 12.42 -20.22
CA LYS A 457 23.82 13.74 -19.84
C LYS A 457 25.24 13.74 -19.27
N SER A 458 25.88 12.57 -19.12
CA SER A 458 27.14 12.40 -18.37
C SER A 458 27.08 13.08 -16.98
N SER A 459 25.88 13.02 -16.36
CA SER A 459 25.57 13.68 -15.11
C SER A 459 26.07 12.83 -13.93
N THR A 460 26.62 13.49 -12.91
CA THR A 460 26.93 12.87 -11.62
C THR A 460 25.71 12.77 -10.71
N MET A 461 24.52 12.70 -11.28
CA MET A 461 23.28 12.76 -10.55
C MET A 461 23.03 11.47 -9.75
N SER A 462 22.64 11.62 -8.49
CA SER A 462 22.26 10.53 -7.61
C SER A 462 21.07 9.74 -8.17
N ILE A 463 21.27 8.45 -8.44
CA ILE A 463 20.21 7.54 -8.89
C ILE A 463 19.19 7.34 -7.77
N LEU A 464 19.63 7.32 -6.51
CA LEU A 464 18.73 7.23 -5.35
C LEU A 464 17.79 8.43 -5.28
N THR A 465 18.32 9.64 -5.44
CA THR A 465 17.49 10.84 -5.37
C THR A 465 16.56 10.95 -6.58
N ASN A 466 17.02 10.56 -7.76
CA ASN A 466 16.25 10.76 -8.99
C ASN A 466 15.39 9.56 -9.38
N GLY A 467 15.84 8.33 -9.20
CA GLY A 467 15.16 7.10 -9.63
C GLY A 467 14.08 6.64 -8.66
N PHE A 468 14.28 6.83 -7.35
CA PHE A 468 13.26 6.57 -6.32
C PHE A 468 12.26 7.73 -6.19
N GLY A 469 11.16 7.48 -5.52
CA GLY A 469 10.08 8.43 -5.28
C GLY A 469 8.79 8.09 -6.01
N ILE A 470 8.75 7.05 -6.84
CA ILE A 470 7.51 6.67 -7.54
C ILE A 470 6.45 6.19 -6.55
N ILE A 471 6.81 5.38 -5.57
CA ILE A 471 5.88 4.89 -4.55
C ILE A 471 5.42 6.07 -3.66
N SER A 472 6.29 7.05 -3.43
CA SER A 472 5.95 8.30 -2.73
C SER A 472 4.82 9.07 -3.42
N PHE A 473 4.89 9.23 -4.75
CA PHE A 473 3.81 9.83 -5.53
C PHE A 473 2.55 8.98 -5.51
N ILE A 474 2.69 7.65 -5.63
CA ILE A 474 1.60 6.69 -5.57
C ILE A 474 0.90 6.71 -4.21
N SER A 475 1.62 7.03 -3.14
CA SER A 475 1.03 7.17 -1.80
C SER A 475 0.27 8.49 -1.61
N VAL A 476 0.73 9.60 -2.19
CA VAL A 476 0.13 10.93 -1.95
C VAL A 476 -1.02 11.27 -2.90
N THR A 477 -0.97 10.84 -4.17
CA THR A 477 -2.00 11.19 -5.15
C THR A 477 -3.38 10.58 -4.86
N PRO A 478 -3.51 9.33 -4.37
CA PRO A 478 -4.77 8.79 -3.89
C PRO A 478 -5.38 9.58 -2.73
N LEU A 479 -4.56 10.18 -1.85
CA LEU A 479 -5.06 11.03 -0.78
C LEU A 479 -5.90 12.18 -1.34
N ILE A 480 -5.39 12.83 -2.37
CA ILE A 480 -6.07 13.95 -3.02
C ILE A 480 -7.30 13.45 -3.80
N ALA A 481 -7.13 12.36 -4.57
CA ALA A 481 -8.20 11.82 -5.41
C ALA A 481 -9.43 11.35 -4.61
N ILE A 482 -9.22 10.61 -3.51
CA ILE A 482 -10.31 10.14 -2.65
C ILE A 482 -10.93 11.28 -1.84
N GLN A 483 -10.14 12.26 -1.38
CA GLN A 483 -10.69 13.45 -0.71
C GLN A 483 -11.52 14.29 -1.69
N ALA A 484 -11.07 14.48 -2.93
CA ALA A 484 -11.83 15.14 -3.97
C ALA A 484 -13.17 14.41 -4.24
N LEU A 485 -13.13 13.07 -4.34
CA LEU A 485 -14.34 12.26 -4.45
C LEU A 485 -15.29 12.50 -3.28
N GLY A 486 -14.79 12.55 -2.04
CA GLY A 486 -15.60 12.84 -0.85
C GLY A 486 -16.23 14.23 -0.86
N ILE A 487 -15.50 15.25 -1.30
CA ILE A 487 -16.03 16.62 -1.43
C ILE A 487 -17.13 16.66 -2.50
N ILE A 488 -16.89 16.06 -3.69
CA ILE A 488 -17.88 16.00 -4.77
C ILE A 488 -19.13 15.27 -4.30
N TYR A 489 -18.96 14.13 -3.62
CA TYR A 489 -20.08 13.36 -3.08
C TYR A 489 -20.95 14.20 -2.12
N THR A 490 -20.31 14.94 -1.20
CA THR A 490 -21.03 15.81 -0.25
C THR A 490 -21.78 16.96 -0.95
N ILE A 491 -21.17 17.58 -1.96
CA ILE A 491 -21.80 18.65 -2.76
C ILE A 491 -23.03 18.10 -3.50
N THR A 492 -22.90 16.92 -4.11
CA THR A 492 -23.99 16.29 -4.87
C THR A 492 -25.17 15.95 -3.97
N LEU A 493 -24.91 15.40 -2.77
CA LEU A 493 -25.97 15.13 -1.78
C LEU A 493 -26.70 16.40 -1.35
N ASN A 494 -25.98 17.48 -1.09
CA ASN A 494 -26.60 18.75 -0.70
C ASN A 494 -27.47 19.37 -1.82
N HIS A 495 -27.06 19.21 -3.09
CA HIS A 495 -27.86 19.64 -4.24
C HIS A 495 -29.11 18.79 -4.43
N THR A 496 -29.04 17.50 -4.22
CA THR A 496 -30.21 16.60 -4.34
C THR A 496 -31.23 16.89 -3.24
N LYS A 497 -30.80 17.24 -2.02
CA LYS A 497 -31.70 17.69 -0.92
C LYS A 497 -32.41 18.99 -1.24
N SER A 498 -31.75 19.92 -1.91
CA SER A 498 -32.35 21.21 -2.30
C SER A 498 -33.40 21.09 -3.41
N SER A 499 -33.41 19.96 -4.15
CA SER A 499 -34.30 19.77 -5.30
C SER A 499 -35.43 18.76 -5.08
N SER A 500 -35.51 18.08 -3.92
CA SER A 500 -36.57 17.14 -3.57
C SER A 500 -37.23 17.53 -2.24
N ASP A 501 -38.34 18.25 -2.29
CA ASP A 501 -39.31 18.25 -1.21
C ASP A 501 -39.90 16.82 -1.06
N GLY A 502 -39.50 16.13 0.01
CA GLY A 502 -40.23 14.97 0.54
C GLY A 502 -39.86 13.60 -0.03
N GLU A 503 -39.50 12.73 0.88
CA GLU A 503 -39.46 11.27 0.87
C GLU A 503 -38.17 10.58 0.49
N SER A 504 -37.68 9.79 1.46
CA SER A 504 -36.80 8.63 1.39
C SER A 504 -35.27 8.80 1.36
N PHE A 505 -34.69 9.72 2.17
CA PHE A 505 -33.22 9.74 2.38
C PHE A 505 -32.79 9.81 3.86
N GLU A 506 -33.68 9.48 4.80
CA GLU A 506 -33.39 9.49 6.26
C GLU A 506 -32.22 8.57 6.64
N ASP A 507 -32.04 7.45 5.91
CA ASP A 507 -30.96 6.46 6.22
C ASP A 507 -29.54 6.95 5.86
N LEU A 508 -29.41 7.86 4.88
CA LEU A 508 -28.11 8.43 4.49
C LEU A 508 -27.70 9.63 5.35
N GLU A 509 -28.69 10.37 5.89
CA GLU A 509 -28.45 11.47 6.85
C GLU A 509 -27.90 10.95 8.17
N CYS A 510 -28.40 9.81 8.66
CA CYS A 510 -27.87 9.16 9.85
C CYS A 510 -26.37 8.86 9.71
N PHE A 511 -25.91 8.40 8.55
CA PHE A 511 -24.52 7.99 8.33
C PHE A 511 -23.53 9.17 8.26
N VAL A 512 -23.97 10.32 7.71
CA VAL A 512 -23.10 11.52 7.56
C VAL A 512 -23.22 12.47 8.75
N MET A 513 -24.40 12.59 9.37
CA MET A 513 -24.64 13.46 10.53
C MET A 513 -24.22 12.83 11.86
N GLU A 514 -24.34 11.51 12.06
CA GLU A 514 -23.75 10.83 13.23
C GLU A 514 -22.23 10.98 13.31
N ALA A 515 -21.57 11.23 12.19
CA ALA A 515 -20.14 11.53 12.16
C ALA A 515 -19.80 12.99 12.57
N ASP A 516 -20.73 13.96 12.44
CA ASP A 516 -20.46 15.37 12.72
C ASP A 516 -21.18 15.92 13.99
N ASP A 517 -22.30 15.32 14.43
CA ASP A 517 -23.19 15.93 15.46
C ASP A 517 -22.82 15.56 16.92
N ASN A 518 -21.73 14.89 17.20
CA ASN A 518 -21.33 14.57 18.59
C ASN A 518 -20.71 15.76 19.33
N LYS A 519 -21.04 17.01 18.95
CA LYS A 519 -20.49 18.22 19.62
C LYS A 519 -21.46 18.94 20.56
N ASN A 520 -22.79 18.71 20.53
CA ASN A 520 -23.70 19.46 21.37
C ASN A 520 -25.01 18.69 21.64
N GLN A 521 -25.07 17.78 22.60
CA GLN A 521 -26.33 17.53 23.33
C GLN A 521 -26.06 17.26 24.81
N PRO A 522 -26.79 17.94 25.72
CA PRO A 522 -26.72 17.69 27.16
C PRO A 522 -27.47 16.40 27.50
N TYR A 523 -26.91 15.66 28.45
CA TYR A 523 -27.51 14.47 29.05
C TYR A 523 -28.94 14.69 29.50
N ILE A 524 -29.90 13.98 28.89
CA ILE A 524 -31.21 13.75 29.47
C ILE A 524 -31.23 12.30 29.94
N THR A 525 -31.20 12.14 31.25
CA THR A 525 -31.49 10.89 31.95
C THR A 525 -32.98 10.63 31.87
N GLU A 526 -33.45 9.68 31.08
CA GLU A 526 -34.79 9.13 31.25
C GLU A 526 -34.75 8.04 32.32
N SER A 527 -35.48 8.31 33.38
CA SER A 527 -35.80 7.41 34.46
C SER A 527 -36.76 6.32 33.98
N GLU A 528 -36.42 5.08 34.34
CA GLU A 528 -37.37 3.96 34.35
C GLU A 528 -38.67 4.35 35.08
N ASP A 529 -39.78 4.10 34.43
CA ASP A 529 -41.04 3.90 35.15
C ASP A 529 -41.71 2.60 34.64
N ASN A 530 -41.69 1.62 35.52
CA ASN A 530 -42.50 0.43 35.47
C ASN A 530 -43.96 0.77 35.68
N THR A 531 -44.89 0.22 34.91
CA THR A 531 -46.10 -0.42 35.45
C THR A 531 -46.89 -1.16 34.36
N HIS A 532 -47.11 -2.46 34.60
CA HIS A 532 -48.33 -3.29 34.45
C HIS A 532 -49.24 -3.11 33.22
N GLU A 533 -49.31 -4.06 32.33
CA GLU A 533 -50.36 -5.13 32.30
C GLU A 533 -49.97 -6.23 31.30
#